data_6b825205d34998312e1925940415ae18
#
_entry.id   6b825205d34998312e1925940415ae18
#
_cell.length_a   1.000
_cell.length_b   1.000
_cell.length_c   1.000
_cell.angle_alpha   90.00
_cell.angle_beta   90.00
_cell.angle_gamma   90.00
#
_symmetry.space_group_name_H-M   'P 1'
#
loop_
_entity.id
_entity.type
_entity.pdbx_description
1 polymer ?
#
loop_
_entity_poly.entity_id
_entity_poly.type
_entity_poly.pdbx_seq_one_letter_code
_entity_poly.pdbx_strand_id
1 'polypeptide(L)'
;GTNGKTTTAAAIYSILLDLGKKVGLQGTRGCFINDHRIEDKSLTTPPILQTIKNLKMAVDVGCEYFVMEVSSHAIVQNRIDGLSFALKILTNITQDHLDFHKTIEEYIAVKSRFFEDESLKLINKDESKIRFNRTNAMSYGIEHPATYKILAYSLKEGISAAVAKIDKVYDFESPLHGFFNLYNILAAISAVDMLGVAPMEAICE
;
A
#
# COMPACT_ATOMS: atom_id res chain seq x y z
N GLY A 1 -10.24 7.16 -9.50
CA GLY A 1 -9.63 6.97 -8.20
C GLY A 1 -8.14 7.21 -8.24
N THR A 2 -7.57 7.64 -7.14
CA THR A 2 -6.12 7.81 -7.00
C THR A 2 -5.39 6.57 -7.45
N ASN A 3 -4.46 6.72 -8.36
CA ASN A 3 -3.74 5.63 -8.99
C ASN A 3 -2.90 4.88 -7.96
N GLY A 4 -3.04 3.57 -7.91
CA GLY A 4 -2.13 2.68 -7.20
C GLY A 4 -2.62 2.05 -5.91
N LYS A 5 -3.54 2.63 -5.11
CA LYS A 5 -4.01 2.01 -3.84
C LYS A 5 -4.48 0.57 -4.03
N THR A 6 -5.41 0.36 -4.95
CA THR A 6 -5.98 -0.97 -5.23
C THR A 6 -4.93 -1.95 -5.73
N THR A 7 -4.07 -1.51 -6.66
CA THR A 7 -3.00 -2.36 -7.20
C THR A 7 -1.95 -2.69 -6.15
N THR A 8 -1.50 -1.70 -5.37
CA THR A 8 -0.52 -1.92 -4.30
C THR A 8 -1.09 -2.85 -3.22
N ALA A 9 -2.33 -2.63 -2.78
CA ALA A 9 -2.97 -3.49 -1.78
C ALA A 9 -3.13 -4.93 -2.30
N ALA A 10 -3.55 -5.10 -3.56
CA ALA A 10 -3.66 -6.42 -4.19
C ALA A 10 -2.28 -7.09 -4.34
N ALA A 11 -1.24 -6.35 -4.69
CA ALA A 11 0.11 -6.89 -4.81
C ALA A 11 0.67 -7.36 -3.44
N ILE A 12 0.49 -6.57 -2.37
CA ILE A 12 0.87 -6.97 -1.01
C ILE A 12 0.12 -8.25 -0.61
N TYR A 13 -1.18 -8.29 -0.87
CA TYR A 13 -2.01 -9.46 -0.58
C TYR A 13 -1.53 -10.71 -1.35
N SER A 14 -1.23 -10.58 -2.64
CA SER A 14 -0.70 -11.67 -3.47
C SER A 14 0.64 -12.18 -2.95
N ILE A 15 1.61 -11.29 -2.73
CA ILE A 15 2.93 -11.65 -2.21
C ILE A 15 2.80 -12.38 -0.85
N LEU A 16 1.94 -11.90 0.04
CA LEU A 16 1.72 -12.55 1.34
C LEU A 16 1.13 -13.96 1.19
N LEU A 17 0.18 -14.15 0.26
CA LEU A 17 -0.37 -15.48 -0.06
C LEU A 17 0.69 -16.41 -0.65
N ASP A 18 1.50 -15.92 -1.59
CA ASP A 18 2.58 -16.68 -2.23
C ASP A 18 3.64 -17.12 -1.21
N LEU A 19 3.88 -16.27 -0.17
CA LEU A 19 4.71 -16.60 0.99
C LEU A 19 4.01 -17.54 2.02
N GLY A 20 2.84 -18.07 1.70
CA GLY A 20 2.10 -19.01 2.54
C GLY A 20 1.41 -18.37 3.76
N LYS A 21 1.22 -17.06 3.76
CA LYS A 21 0.56 -16.35 4.86
C LYS A 21 -0.96 -16.36 4.71
N LYS A 22 -1.66 -16.38 5.84
CA LYS A 22 -3.10 -16.16 5.88
C LYS A 22 -3.36 -14.65 5.93
N VAL A 23 -4.09 -14.13 4.95
CA VAL A 23 -4.24 -12.68 4.77
C VAL A 23 -5.65 -12.29 4.34
N GLY A 24 -6.12 -11.16 4.87
CA GLY A 24 -7.33 -10.49 4.42
C GLY A 24 -7.00 -9.25 3.58
N LEU A 25 -7.87 -8.91 2.64
CA LEU A 25 -7.80 -7.71 1.80
C LEU A 25 -9.16 -7.01 1.79
N GLN A 26 -9.18 -5.72 2.08
CA GLN A 26 -10.38 -4.88 1.98
C GLN A 26 -10.10 -3.63 1.14
N GLY A 27 -10.93 -3.40 0.14
CA GLY A 27 -10.77 -2.23 -0.72
C GLY A 27 -11.88 -2.08 -1.75
N THR A 28 -11.61 -1.30 -2.79
CA THR A 28 -12.58 -0.97 -3.85
C THR A 28 -13.21 -2.20 -4.52
N ARG A 29 -12.51 -3.33 -4.55
CA ARG A 29 -12.98 -4.58 -5.14
C ARG A 29 -13.77 -5.47 -4.19
N GLY A 30 -13.99 -5.05 -2.95
CA GLY A 30 -14.68 -5.82 -1.92
C GLY A 30 -13.75 -6.27 -0.81
N CYS A 31 -14.15 -7.33 -0.11
CA CYS A 31 -13.36 -7.96 0.94
C CYS A 31 -13.04 -9.41 0.58
N PHE A 32 -11.80 -9.80 0.80
CA PHE A 32 -11.27 -11.14 0.51
C PHE A 32 -10.58 -11.68 1.77
N ILE A 33 -10.70 -12.96 2.02
CA ILE A 33 -10.00 -13.67 3.07
C ILE A 33 -9.48 -14.98 2.49
N ASN A 34 -8.14 -15.18 2.47
CA ASN A 34 -7.49 -16.41 2.01
C ASN A 34 -8.09 -16.94 0.68
N ASP A 35 -8.02 -16.17 -0.40
CA ASP A 35 -8.54 -16.47 -1.74
C ASP A 35 -10.06 -16.43 -1.91
N HIS A 36 -10.82 -16.28 -0.82
CA HIS A 36 -12.28 -16.24 -0.90
C HIS A 36 -12.79 -14.81 -0.81
N ARG A 37 -13.60 -14.40 -1.77
CA ARG A 37 -14.35 -13.15 -1.68
C ARG A 37 -15.50 -13.33 -0.68
N ILE A 38 -15.50 -12.52 0.38
CA ILE A 38 -16.55 -12.52 1.41
C ILE A 38 -17.53 -11.35 1.27
N GLU A 39 -17.14 -10.30 0.55
CA GLU A 39 -18.01 -9.16 0.21
C GLU A 39 -17.74 -8.69 -1.20
N ASP A 40 -18.81 -8.31 -1.90
CA ASP A 40 -18.74 -7.71 -3.22
C ASP A 40 -18.18 -6.28 -3.19
N LYS A 41 -17.99 -5.71 -4.37
CA LYS A 41 -17.52 -4.33 -4.57
C LYS A 41 -18.32 -3.35 -3.73
N SER A 42 -17.61 -2.57 -2.92
CA SER A 42 -18.19 -1.56 -2.04
C SER A 42 -17.38 -0.26 -2.09
N LEU A 43 -17.52 0.59 -1.07
CA LEU A 43 -16.67 1.77 -0.89
C LEU A 43 -15.21 1.33 -0.72
N THR A 44 -14.27 2.13 -1.24
CA THR A 44 -12.82 1.89 -1.09
C THR A 44 -12.44 1.62 0.37
N THR A 45 -13.02 2.39 1.29
CA THR A 45 -12.94 2.15 2.73
C THR A 45 -14.37 2.13 3.28
N PRO A 46 -14.90 0.99 3.67
CA PRO A 46 -16.24 0.87 4.25
C PRO A 46 -16.40 1.65 5.57
N PRO A 47 -17.63 1.84 6.08
CA PRO A 47 -17.87 2.35 7.43
C PRO A 47 -17.14 1.50 8.47
N ILE A 48 -16.77 2.13 9.60
CA ILE A 48 -15.94 1.50 10.64
C ILE A 48 -16.51 0.19 11.15
N LEU A 49 -17.82 0.09 11.37
CA LEU A 49 -18.46 -1.14 11.86
C LEU A 49 -18.32 -2.30 10.87
N GLN A 50 -18.39 -2.02 9.56
CA GLN A 50 -18.18 -3.05 8.55
C GLN A 50 -16.72 -3.47 8.51
N THR A 51 -15.78 -2.53 8.63
CA THR A 51 -14.34 -2.83 8.71
C THR A 51 -14.02 -3.69 9.94
N ILE A 52 -14.59 -3.38 11.11
CA ILE A 52 -14.43 -4.19 12.33
C ILE A 52 -14.99 -5.60 12.15
N LYS A 53 -16.15 -5.75 11.51
CA LYS A 53 -16.73 -7.06 11.20
C LYS A 53 -15.79 -7.87 10.29
N ASN A 54 -15.23 -7.26 9.25
CA ASN A 54 -14.30 -7.92 8.33
C ASN A 54 -13.01 -8.32 9.01
N LEU A 55 -12.46 -7.45 9.87
CA LEU A 55 -11.28 -7.75 10.70
C LEU A 55 -11.57 -8.93 11.65
N LYS A 56 -12.74 -8.95 12.30
CA LYS A 56 -13.14 -10.07 13.17
C LYS A 56 -13.21 -11.39 12.40
N MET A 57 -13.83 -11.39 11.22
CA MET A 57 -13.88 -12.58 10.36
C MET A 57 -12.47 -13.05 9.97
N ALA A 58 -11.57 -12.13 9.61
CA ALA A 58 -10.18 -12.46 9.29
C ALA A 58 -9.44 -13.09 10.48
N VAL A 59 -9.62 -12.54 11.68
CA VAL A 59 -9.05 -13.10 12.94
C VAL A 59 -9.61 -14.48 13.23
N ASP A 60 -10.92 -14.69 13.08
CA ASP A 60 -11.56 -15.96 13.36
C ASP A 60 -11.07 -17.12 12.49
N VAL A 61 -10.62 -16.83 11.27
CA VAL A 61 -10.01 -17.82 10.36
C VAL A 61 -8.48 -17.83 10.43
N GLY A 62 -7.89 -17.08 11.35
CA GLY A 62 -6.46 -17.08 11.65
C GLY A 62 -5.62 -16.27 10.67
N CYS A 63 -6.15 -15.22 10.05
CA CYS A 63 -5.33 -14.30 9.25
C CYS A 63 -4.25 -13.63 10.11
N GLU A 64 -3.03 -13.65 9.61
CA GLU A 64 -1.87 -13.01 10.23
C GLU A 64 -1.76 -11.53 9.82
N TYR A 65 -2.27 -11.20 8.64
CA TYR A 65 -2.24 -9.87 8.03
C TYR A 65 -3.62 -9.46 7.52
N PHE A 66 -3.89 -8.17 7.56
CA PHE A 66 -5.06 -7.58 6.93
C PHE A 66 -4.64 -6.30 6.19
N VAL A 67 -4.74 -6.35 4.87
CA VAL A 67 -4.39 -5.23 3.98
C VAL A 67 -5.64 -4.44 3.67
N MET A 68 -5.61 -3.11 3.76
CA MET A 68 -6.76 -2.29 3.42
C MET A 68 -6.39 -1.01 2.67
N GLU A 69 -7.28 -0.61 1.78
CA GLU A 69 -7.20 0.70 1.13
C GLU A 69 -7.80 1.76 2.05
N VAL A 70 -7.08 2.88 2.25
CA VAL A 70 -7.56 4.05 2.98
C VAL A 70 -7.72 5.23 2.02
N SER A 71 -8.95 5.71 1.85
CA SER A 71 -9.27 6.88 1.04
C SER A 71 -9.24 8.17 1.87
N SER A 72 -9.03 9.32 1.21
CA SER A 72 -9.12 10.63 1.90
C SER A 72 -10.51 10.88 2.49
N HIS A 73 -11.57 10.42 1.83
CA HIS A 73 -12.94 10.44 2.37
C HIS A 73 -13.04 9.69 3.70
N ALA A 74 -12.40 8.52 3.78
CA ALA A 74 -12.42 7.72 5.00
C ALA A 74 -11.73 8.43 6.19
N ILE A 75 -10.65 9.16 5.92
CA ILE A 75 -9.95 9.97 6.93
C ILE A 75 -10.87 11.09 7.43
N VAL A 76 -11.50 11.84 6.51
CA VAL A 76 -12.41 12.94 6.86
C VAL A 76 -13.65 12.45 7.61
N GLN A 77 -14.17 11.29 7.22
CA GLN A 77 -15.42 10.72 7.76
C GLN A 77 -15.19 9.77 8.94
N ASN A 78 -13.98 9.76 9.51
CA ASN A 78 -13.63 8.96 10.69
C ASN A 78 -13.90 7.45 10.52
N ARG A 79 -13.82 6.92 9.30
CA ARG A 79 -14.07 5.50 9.01
C ARG A 79 -12.94 4.57 9.46
N ILE A 80 -11.84 5.14 9.92
CA ILE A 80 -10.65 4.42 10.39
C ILE A 80 -10.32 4.73 11.86
N ASP A 81 -11.19 5.47 12.55
CA ASP A 81 -10.97 5.84 13.94
C ASP A 81 -10.93 4.59 14.84
N GLY A 82 -9.96 4.58 15.74
CA GLY A 82 -9.70 3.45 16.62
C GLY A 82 -8.94 2.27 15.98
N LEU A 83 -8.61 2.33 14.68
CA LEU A 83 -7.75 1.34 14.04
C LEU A 83 -6.28 1.70 14.22
N SER A 84 -5.47 0.70 14.60
CA SER A 84 -4.02 0.79 14.60
C SER A 84 -3.45 0.10 13.37
N PHE A 85 -2.49 0.76 12.71
CA PHE A 85 -1.85 0.23 11.50
C PHE A 85 -0.41 -0.16 11.81
N ALA A 86 -0.03 -1.41 11.50
CA ALA A 86 1.35 -1.86 11.59
C ALA A 86 2.25 -1.15 10.57
N LEU A 87 1.72 -0.80 9.40
CA LEU A 87 2.41 -0.06 8.36
C LEU A 87 1.42 0.83 7.60
N LYS A 88 1.78 2.07 7.35
CA LYS A 88 1.07 3.02 6.49
C LYS A 88 1.87 3.27 5.22
N ILE A 89 1.20 3.24 4.05
CA ILE A 89 1.87 3.35 2.74
C ILE A 89 1.30 4.54 1.98
N LEU A 90 2.19 5.46 1.55
CA LEU A 90 1.85 6.51 0.61
C LEU A 90 2.22 6.09 -0.81
N THR A 91 1.22 5.95 -1.69
CA THR A 91 1.45 5.64 -3.11
C THR A 91 1.71 6.90 -3.92
N ASN A 92 0.74 7.79 -4.01
CA ASN A 92 0.85 9.06 -4.74
C ASN A 92 -0.23 10.06 -4.33
N ILE A 93 -0.06 11.31 -4.76
CA ILE A 93 -1.04 12.39 -4.68
C ILE A 93 -1.29 12.91 -6.08
N THR A 94 -2.34 12.42 -6.71
CA THR A 94 -2.84 12.97 -7.98
C THR A 94 -4.02 13.91 -7.74
N GLN A 95 -4.27 14.82 -8.66
CA GLN A 95 -5.47 15.68 -8.66
C GLN A 95 -6.72 14.81 -8.88
N ASP A 96 -7.28 14.30 -7.78
CA ASP A 96 -8.47 13.50 -7.79
C ASP A 96 -9.39 13.92 -6.62
N HIS A 97 -10.68 13.73 -6.78
CA HIS A 97 -11.67 14.08 -5.74
C HIS A 97 -11.76 15.59 -5.39
N LEU A 98 -11.50 16.49 -6.35
CA LEU A 98 -11.70 17.93 -6.15
C LEU A 98 -13.18 18.30 -5.99
N ASP A 99 -14.09 17.45 -6.38
CA ASP A 99 -15.53 17.53 -6.12
C ASP A 99 -15.87 17.36 -4.64
N PHE A 100 -15.02 16.69 -3.86
CA PHE A 100 -15.19 16.52 -2.40
C PHE A 100 -14.27 17.45 -1.62
N HIS A 101 -12.99 17.55 -2.01
CA HIS A 101 -12.03 18.48 -1.42
C HIS A 101 -12.05 19.76 -2.25
N LYS A 102 -12.38 20.90 -1.63
CA LYS A 102 -12.52 22.18 -2.33
C LYS A 102 -11.21 22.64 -3.01
N THR A 103 -10.07 22.25 -2.46
CA THR A 103 -8.73 22.61 -2.97
C THR A 103 -7.77 21.41 -2.89
N ILE A 104 -6.70 21.44 -3.67
CA ILE A 104 -5.63 20.45 -3.62
C ILE A 104 -4.87 20.50 -2.27
N GLU A 105 -4.74 21.69 -1.69
CA GLU A 105 -4.10 21.91 -0.40
C GLU A 105 -4.88 21.23 0.73
N GLU A 106 -6.21 21.32 0.72
CA GLU A 106 -7.07 20.60 1.66
C GLU A 106 -6.92 19.08 1.52
N TYR A 107 -6.91 18.58 0.30
CA TYR A 107 -6.69 17.15 0.02
C TYR A 107 -5.33 16.67 0.54
N ILE A 108 -4.26 17.42 0.29
CA ILE A 108 -2.92 17.12 0.79
C ILE A 108 -2.89 17.15 2.32
N ALA A 109 -3.52 18.16 2.95
CA ALA A 109 -3.58 18.28 4.40
C ALA A 109 -4.32 17.10 5.05
N VAL A 110 -5.44 16.66 4.47
CA VAL A 110 -6.18 15.49 4.94
C VAL A 110 -5.33 14.23 4.88
N LYS A 111 -4.66 13.99 3.75
CA LYS A 111 -3.78 12.81 3.61
C LYS A 111 -2.58 12.89 4.55
N SER A 112 -1.99 14.08 4.73
CA SER A 112 -0.84 14.28 5.62
C SER A 112 -1.16 13.85 7.05
N ARG A 113 -2.34 14.20 7.59
CA ARG A 113 -2.78 13.79 8.94
C ARG A 113 -2.67 12.29 9.19
N PHE A 114 -2.91 11.47 8.17
CA PHE A 114 -2.78 10.00 8.29
C PHE A 114 -1.35 9.54 8.57
N PHE A 115 -0.33 10.37 8.24
CA PHE A 115 1.09 10.04 8.36
C PHE A 115 1.81 10.87 9.45
N GLU A 116 1.08 11.60 10.30
CA GLU A 116 1.68 12.47 11.32
C GLU A 116 2.08 11.74 12.61
N ASP A 117 1.52 10.56 12.88
CA ASP A 117 1.86 9.77 14.06
C ASP A 117 3.22 9.05 13.93
N GLU A 118 3.63 8.31 14.95
CA GLU A 118 4.89 7.56 14.98
C GLU A 118 4.80 6.13 14.42
N SER A 119 3.68 5.75 13.81
CA SER A 119 3.55 4.44 13.18
C SER A 119 4.60 4.23 12.07
N LEU A 120 4.92 2.98 11.76
CA LEU A 120 5.80 2.63 10.65
C LEU A 120 5.20 3.12 9.33
N LYS A 121 6.01 3.76 8.48
CA LYS A 121 5.57 4.38 7.22
C LYS A 121 6.49 4.06 6.07
N LEU A 122 5.88 3.78 4.93
CA LEU A 122 6.56 3.68 3.64
C LEU A 122 6.10 4.82 2.74
N ILE A 123 7.00 5.72 2.39
CA ILE A 123 6.71 6.96 1.69
C ILE A 123 7.28 6.93 0.27
N ASN A 124 6.45 7.23 -0.72
CA ASN A 124 6.93 7.47 -2.07
C ASN A 124 7.81 8.72 -2.10
N LYS A 125 9.11 8.56 -2.35
CA LYS A 125 10.10 9.65 -2.34
C LYS A 125 9.93 10.60 -3.52
N ASP A 126 9.35 10.12 -4.59
CA ASP A 126 9.08 10.89 -5.80
C ASP A 126 7.78 11.72 -5.68
N GLU A 127 7.04 11.57 -4.55
CA GLU A 127 5.88 12.36 -4.19
C GLU A 127 6.24 13.38 -3.10
N SER A 128 6.49 14.63 -3.51
CA SER A 128 7.03 15.67 -2.63
C SER A 128 5.99 16.48 -1.83
N LYS A 129 4.69 16.32 -2.14
CA LYS A 129 3.65 17.22 -1.62
C LYS A 129 3.16 16.89 -0.22
N ILE A 130 3.39 15.66 0.26
CA ILE A 130 2.87 15.23 1.56
C ILE A 130 3.78 15.64 2.71
N ARG A 131 3.15 15.99 3.85
CA ARG A 131 3.83 16.14 5.13
C ARG A 131 3.66 14.86 5.94
N PHE A 132 4.69 14.43 6.63
CA PHE A 132 4.66 13.24 7.47
C PHE A 132 5.66 13.34 8.61
N ASN A 133 5.40 12.64 9.70
CA ASN A 133 6.38 12.45 10.77
C ASN A 133 7.50 11.52 10.27
N ARG A 134 8.75 11.97 10.37
CA ARG A 134 9.92 11.23 9.87
C ARG A 134 10.31 10.03 10.75
N THR A 135 9.80 9.98 11.99
CA THR A 135 10.02 8.84 12.88
C THR A 135 9.45 7.57 12.25
N ASN A 136 10.21 6.49 12.24
CA ASN A 136 9.84 5.19 11.67
C ASN A 136 9.40 5.25 10.19
N ALA A 137 9.95 6.19 9.41
CA ALA A 137 9.65 6.33 8.01
C ALA A 137 10.79 5.78 7.14
N MET A 138 10.44 4.89 6.21
CA MET A 138 11.30 4.48 5.09
C MET A 138 10.70 4.98 3.78
N SER A 139 11.51 4.98 2.73
CA SER A 139 11.08 5.50 1.43
C SER A 139 11.35 4.52 0.30
N TYR A 140 10.53 4.61 -0.74
CA TYR A 140 10.75 3.95 -2.03
C TYR A 140 10.68 4.97 -3.16
N GLY A 141 11.37 4.71 -4.26
CA GLY A 141 11.36 5.63 -5.39
C GLY A 141 12.13 5.12 -6.61
N ILE A 142 11.83 5.75 -7.75
CA ILE A 142 12.44 5.46 -9.05
C ILE A 142 13.33 6.63 -9.49
N GLU A 143 12.95 7.87 -9.20
CA GLU A 143 13.67 9.08 -9.63
C GLU A 143 14.67 9.56 -8.57
N HIS A 144 14.23 9.69 -7.32
CA HIS A 144 15.04 10.22 -6.23
C HIS A 144 15.69 9.11 -5.37
N PRO A 145 16.80 9.42 -4.65
CA PRO A 145 17.37 8.49 -3.68
C PRO A 145 16.36 8.08 -2.61
N ALA A 146 16.24 6.78 -2.36
CA ALA A 146 15.28 6.21 -1.43
C ALA A 146 15.87 4.98 -0.74
N THR A 147 15.24 4.51 0.35
CA THR A 147 15.60 3.26 1.04
C THR A 147 15.50 2.05 0.10
N TYR A 148 14.41 2.01 -0.68
CA TYR A 148 14.20 1.04 -1.77
C TYR A 148 14.24 1.79 -3.09
N LYS A 149 15.32 1.64 -3.84
CA LYS A 149 15.61 2.41 -5.05
C LYS A 149 15.64 1.52 -6.27
N ILE A 150 14.82 1.79 -7.28
CA ILE A 150 14.99 1.16 -8.59
C ILE A 150 16.27 1.70 -9.24
N LEU A 151 17.14 0.78 -9.65
CA LEU A 151 18.37 1.08 -10.36
C LEU A 151 18.20 0.95 -11.87
N ALA A 152 17.49 -0.05 -12.32
CA ALA A 152 17.22 -0.34 -13.72
C ALA A 152 15.85 -1.01 -13.85
N TYR A 153 15.19 -0.84 -14.99
CA TYR A 153 13.93 -1.51 -15.30
C TYR A 153 13.69 -1.66 -16.80
N SER A 154 12.86 -2.63 -17.16
CA SER A 154 12.26 -2.83 -18.48
C SER A 154 10.74 -2.97 -18.34
N LEU A 155 9.99 -2.39 -19.29
CA LEU A 155 8.53 -2.46 -19.35
C LEU A 155 8.02 -3.10 -20.65
N LYS A 156 8.86 -3.87 -21.35
CA LYS A 156 8.53 -4.42 -22.67
C LYS A 156 7.52 -5.56 -22.60
N GLU A 157 7.78 -6.54 -21.73
CA GLU A 157 6.98 -7.76 -21.57
C GLU A 157 6.54 -7.91 -20.11
N GLY A 158 5.87 -6.90 -19.57
CA GLY A 158 5.63 -6.78 -18.15
C GLY A 158 6.69 -5.87 -17.50
N ILE A 159 6.89 -6.02 -16.20
CA ILE A 159 7.90 -5.31 -15.42
C ILE A 159 9.03 -6.27 -15.10
N SER A 160 10.25 -5.90 -15.46
CA SER A 160 11.48 -6.52 -14.95
C SER A 160 12.33 -5.39 -14.37
N ALA A 161 12.77 -5.49 -13.12
CA ALA A 161 13.46 -4.39 -12.46
C ALA A 161 14.44 -4.86 -11.38
N ALA A 162 15.49 -4.04 -11.17
CA ALA A 162 16.47 -4.20 -10.12
C ALA A 162 16.25 -3.14 -9.03
N VAL A 163 16.01 -3.59 -7.79
CA VAL A 163 15.84 -2.73 -6.62
C VAL A 163 17.03 -2.82 -5.69
N ALA A 164 17.59 -1.68 -5.33
CA ALA A 164 18.62 -1.57 -4.29
C ALA A 164 18.00 -1.32 -2.93
N LYS A 165 18.50 -2.04 -1.92
CA LYS A 165 18.24 -1.79 -0.49
C LYS A 165 19.56 -1.87 0.25
N ILE A 166 20.02 -0.75 0.83
CA ILE A 166 21.35 -0.63 1.47
C ILE A 166 22.43 -1.00 0.44
N ASP A 167 23.24 -2.01 0.68
CA ASP A 167 24.36 -2.45 -0.16
C ASP A 167 24.02 -3.67 -1.05
N LYS A 168 22.76 -4.05 -1.14
CA LYS A 168 22.29 -5.21 -1.91
C LYS A 168 21.36 -4.79 -3.02
N VAL A 169 21.37 -5.58 -4.10
CA VAL A 169 20.46 -5.43 -5.25
C VAL A 169 19.68 -6.72 -5.42
N TYR A 170 18.41 -6.60 -5.70
CA TYR A 170 17.48 -7.69 -5.90
C TYR A 170 16.73 -7.47 -7.21
N ASP A 171 16.61 -8.52 -8.01
CA ASP A 171 15.82 -8.49 -9.24
C ASP A 171 14.41 -9.02 -8.96
N PHE A 172 13.42 -8.44 -9.63
CA PHE A 172 12.05 -8.93 -9.58
C PHE A 172 11.35 -8.77 -10.92
N GLU A 173 10.33 -9.59 -11.14
CA GLU A 173 9.48 -9.54 -12.32
C GLU A 173 8.01 -9.45 -11.94
N SER A 174 7.19 -8.89 -12.82
CA SER A 174 5.74 -8.85 -12.66
C SER A 174 5.06 -8.81 -14.03
N PRO A 175 3.96 -9.55 -14.23
CA PRO A 175 3.19 -9.51 -15.46
C PRO A 175 2.41 -8.21 -15.65
N LEU A 176 2.40 -7.32 -14.67
CA LEU A 176 1.74 -6.02 -14.79
C LEU A 176 2.50 -5.12 -15.78
N HIS A 177 1.76 -4.26 -16.48
CA HIS A 177 2.32 -3.35 -17.48
C HIS A 177 2.26 -1.90 -17.02
N GLY A 178 3.21 -1.10 -17.47
CA GLY A 178 3.22 0.36 -17.35
C GLY A 178 3.95 0.88 -16.12
N PHE A 179 4.46 2.11 -16.27
CA PHE A 179 5.35 2.77 -15.31
C PHE A 179 4.73 2.97 -13.92
N PHE A 180 3.44 3.27 -13.84
CA PHE A 180 2.77 3.41 -12.54
C PHE A 180 2.69 2.08 -11.77
N ASN A 181 2.61 0.95 -12.47
CA ASN A 181 2.61 -0.35 -11.83
C ASN A 181 4.00 -0.74 -11.30
N LEU A 182 5.09 -0.23 -11.89
CA LEU A 182 6.43 -0.36 -11.31
C LEU A 182 6.49 0.27 -9.90
N TYR A 183 5.93 1.46 -9.70
CA TYR A 183 5.79 2.06 -8.36
C TYR A 183 4.93 1.21 -7.43
N ASN A 184 3.82 0.67 -7.93
CA ASN A 184 2.90 -0.12 -7.11
C ASN A 184 3.53 -1.42 -6.62
N ILE A 185 4.26 -2.13 -7.49
CA ILE A 185 4.98 -3.36 -7.13
C ILE A 185 6.15 -3.05 -6.20
N LEU A 186 6.95 -2.01 -6.49
CA LEU A 186 8.02 -1.57 -5.60
C LEU A 186 7.50 -1.26 -4.19
N ALA A 187 6.37 -0.55 -4.09
CA ALA A 187 5.73 -0.27 -2.80
C ALA A 187 5.29 -1.57 -2.09
N ALA A 188 4.77 -2.56 -2.83
CA ALA A 188 4.33 -3.82 -2.26
C ALA A 188 5.51 -4.66 -1.73
N ILE A 189 6.56 -4.84 -2.52
CA ILE A 189 7.79 -5.53 -2.13
C ILE A 189 8.40 -4.86 -0.90
N SER A 190 8.55 -3.53 -0.93
CA SER A 190 9.10 -2.76 0.19
C SER A 190 8.28 -2.89 1.47
N ALA A 191 6.94 -2.92 1.34
CA ALA A 191 6.03 -3.06 2.48
C ALA A 191 6.16 -4.44 3.15
N VAL A 192 6.21 -5.52 2.36
CA VAL A 192 6.34 -6.89 2.88
C VAL A 192 7.70 -7.09 3.55
N ASP A 193 8.77 -6.53 2.99
CA ASP A 193 10.11 -6.54 3.59
C ASP A 193 10.17 -5.74 4.91
N MET A 194 9.55 -4.55 4.96
CA MET A 194 9.47 -3.74 6.18
C MET A 194 8.73 -4.44 7.33
N LEU A 195 7.77 -5.28 7.01
CA LEU A 195 7.04 -6.09 7.99
C LEU A 195 7.84 -7.31 8.46
N GLY A 196 9.00 -7.59 7.87
CA GLY A 196 9.86 -8.72 8.25
C GLY A 196 9.24 -10.08 7.97
N VAL A 197 8.39 -10.19 6.96
CA VAL A 197 7.65 -11.42 6.64
C VAL A 197 8.56 -12.52 6.10
N ALA A 198 9.50 -12.14 5.22
CA ALA A 198 10.46 -13.04 4.58
C ALA A 198 11.71 -12.27 4.17
N PRO A 199 12.83 -12.95 3.87
CA PRO A 199 13.98 -12.31 3.23
C PRO A 199 13.60 -11.67 1.89
N MET A 200 14.30 -10.59 1.53
CA MET A 200 14.05 -9.81 0.32
C MET A 200 14.15 -10.68 -0.95
N GLU A 201 15.05 -11.64 -0.96
CA GLU A 201 15.22 -12.62 -2.03
C GLU A 201 13.91 -13.40 -2.31
N ALA A 202 13.25 -13.88 -1.25
CA ALA A 202 12.02 -14.65 -1.38
C ALA A 202 10.78 -13.77 -1.68
N ILE A 203 10.86 -12.46 -1.43
CA ILE A 203 9.78 -11.51 -1.76
C ILE A 203 9.86 -11.13 -3.25
N CYS A 204 11.06 -11.16 -3.84
CA CYS A 204 11.31 -10.79 -5.23
C CYS A 204 11.16 -11.96 -6.22
N GLU A 205 11.10 -13.22 -5.75
CA GLU A 205 10.82 -14.41 -6.56
C GLU A 205 9.33 -14.50 -6.97
#